data_66f9c45a378a0db57c8f1effe28f86d5
#
_entry.id   66f9c45a378a0db57c8f1effe28f86d5
#
_cell.length_a   1.000
_cell.length_b   1.000
_cell.length_c   1.000
_cell.angle_alpha   90.00
_cell.angle_beta   90.00
_cell.angle_gamma   90.00
#
_symmetry.space_group_name_H-M   'P 1'
#
loop_
_entity.id
_entity.type
_entity.pdbx_description
1 polymer ?
#
loop_
_entity_poly.entity_id
_entity_poly.type
_entity_poly.pdbx_seq_one_letter_code
_entity_poly.pdbx_strand_id
1 'polypeptide(L)'
;MSAKARKAKGAHYTPDDLAAFVASQILANLPPGSRRLRVLDPACGDGSLIHAIAGNLGNDHQYHGYDIDEPALQQARKRLGADLAPGSISLHHTDFLAQFEVATDDLFQTEPLQSFDLAISNPPYVRTQVLGASAARRLASVFNHSGRIDLYFAFLAGISLSLKPGGIAGIIVSNRFMSTKAGADVRAGLLRDFDIIHIWDFGDTKLFEAAVLPVVLILRKKVKINIPQVVPNFTTIYTTASQAKSLAHSVFEALELTGAVDVNGTTYLVNHGSLETRQPGDVWRLVTRENDAWQETVKRNTYRTFGEIGKIRVGVKTTADNVFIRDWSDLPVAERPELLRPLITHHVAERFHANSANSSRQILYTHEVRDGKRRAVEITNYPVTRHYLESHRAQLEGRRYVIDANREWFEIWVPQNPASWQMPKLVFTDISEKPTCWIDTSGAIVNGDCYWMIPTRPEESDLLWLALAVGNSSFIELFYDHKFNNKLYAGRRRFMTQYVEQFPIPDPATPIAKKLIALAKEIHRKKPSGDTSTLEAESERLVDNAFGVVVEEVRG
;
A
#
# COMPACT_ATOMS: atom_id res chain seq x y z
N MET A 1 -29.44 0.24 3.84
CA MET A 1 -28.55 -0.03 2.67
C MET A 1 -28.12 -1.49 2.63
N SER A 2 -27.97 -2.10 1.42
CA SER A 2 -27.35 -3.42 1.28
C SER A 2 -25.83 -3.34 1.56
N ALA A 3 -25.22 -4.46 2.01
CA ALA A 3 -23.76 -4.55 2.24
C ALA A 3 -22.95 -4.12 1.00
N LYS A 4 -23.44 -4.39 -0.20
CA LYS A 4 -22.85 -4.00 -1.48
C LYS A 4 -22.86 -2.48 -1.71
N ALA A 5 -23.93 -1.79 -1.31
CA ALA A 5 -24.06 -0.34 -1.42
C ALA A 5 -23.19 0.40 -0.37
N ARG A 6 -23.04 -0.16 0.83
CA ARG A 6 -22.13 0.33 1.87
C ARG A 6 -20.67 0.24 1.42
N LYS A 7 -20.25 -0.90 0.87
CA LYS A 7 -18.91 -1.11 0.33
C LYS A 7 -18.55 -0.13 -0.80
N ALA A 8 -19.54 0.23 -1.64
CA ALA A 8 -19.35 1.21 -2.71
C ALA A 8 -19.13 2.64 -2.20
N LYS A 9 -19.69 2.98 -1.02
CA LYS A 9 -19.51 4.29 -0.36
C LYS A 9 -18.33 4.34 0.62
N GLY A 10 -17.58 3.22 0.81
CA GLY A 10 -16.45 3.14 1.74
C GLY A 10 -16.84 3.31 3.21
N ALA A 11 -18.13 3.16 3.55
CA ALA A 11 -18.62 3.29 4.90
C ALA A 11 -18.37 1.98 5.69
N HIS A 12 -17.55 2.08 6.74
CA HIS A 12 -17.28 0.99 7.67
C HIS A 12 -17.64 1.48 9.08
N TYR A 13 -18.58 0.80 9.74
CA TYR A 13 -18.86 1.08 11.14
C TYR A 13 -17.66 0.69 12.00
N THR A 14 -17.32 1.55 12.95
CA THR A 14 -16.22 1.33 13.87
C THR A 14 -16.66 0.35 14.97
N PRO A 15 -15.95 -0.78 15.17
CA PRO A 15 -16.22 -1.68 16.31
C PRO A 15 -16.13 -0.94 17.63
N ASP A 16 -16.98 -1.29 18.59
CA ASP A 16 -17.08 -0.58 19.88
C ASP A 16 -15.76 -0.62 20.67
N ASP A 17 -15.01 -1.73 20.62
CA ASP A 17 -13.69 -1.84 21.28
C ASP A 17 -12.66 -0.88 20.67
N LEU A 18 -12.65 -0.73 19.33
CA LEU A 18 -11.77 0.22 18.66
C LEU A 18 -12.19 1.66 18.95
N ALA A 19 -13.50 1.94 19.01
CA ALA A 19 -14.02 3.24 19.35
C ALA A 19 -13.62 3.63 20.81
N ALA A 20 -13.76 2.68 21.76
CA ALA A 20 -13.33 2.85 23.14
C ALA A 20 -11.82 3.08 23.26
N PHE A 21 -11.02 2.33 22.50
CA PHE A 21 -9.56 2.52 22.44
C PHE A 21 -9.20 3.93 21.98
N VAL A 22 -9.74 4.40 20.84
CA VAL A 22 -9.44 5.74 20.32
C VAL A 22 -9.87 6.83 21.30
N ALA A 23 -11.08 6.69 21.89
CA ALA A 23 -11.56 7.62 22.91
C ALA A 23 -10.63 7.69 24.12
N SER A 24 -10.20 6.54 24.67
CA SER A 24 -9.27 6.49 25.81
C SER A 24 -7.94 7.18 25.50
N GLN A 25 -7.41 6.98 24.29
CA GLN A 25 -6.15 7.59 23.88
C GLN A 25 -6.25 9.12 23.69
N ILE A 26 -7.40 9.63 23.21
CA ILE A 26 -7.68 11.08 23.18
C ILE A 26 -7.68 11.64 24.60
N LEU A 27 -8.44 11.00 25.50
CA LEU A 27 -8.63 11.47 26.87
C LEU A 27 -7.34 11.45 27.68
N ALA A 28 -6.49 10.45 27.51
CA ALA A 28 -5.17 10.36 28.14
C ALA A 28 -4.24 11.54 27.79
N ASN A 29 -4.53 12.25 26.70
CA ASN A 29 -3.74 13.37 26.21
C ASN A 29 -4.39 14.74 26.44
N LEU A 30 -5.56 14.77 27.12
CA LEU A 30 -6.22 16.02 27.46
C LEU A 30 -5.49 16.75 28.59
N PRO A 31 -5.37 18.09 28.52
CA PRO A 31 -4.91 18.89 29.65
C PRO A 31 -5.85 18.72 30.86
N PRO A 32 -5.31 18.64 32.10
CA PRO A 32 -6.14 18.58 33.30
C PRO A 32 -7.07 19.79 33.42
N GLY A 33 -8.31 19.55 33.83
CA GLY A 33 -9.29 20.62 34.08
C GLY A 33 -9.98 21.19 32.85
N SER A 34 -9.88 20.53 31.72
CA SER A 34 -10.61 20.89 30.48
C SER A 34 -12.12 20.88 30.74
N ARG A 35 -12.80 21.98 30.45
CA ARG A 35 -14.26 22.15 30.69
C ARG A 35 -14.97 22.56 29.42
N ARG A 36 -16.22 22.09 29.23
CA ARG A 36 -17.11 22.43 28.13
C ARG A 36 -16.46 22.27 26.74
N LEU A 37 -15.87 21.07 26.53
CA LEU A 37 -15.23 20.74 25.28
C LEU A 37 -16.25 20.63 24.14
N ARG A 38 -15.86 21.05 22.94
CA ARG A 38 -16.58 20.79 21.70
C ARG A 38 -15.88 19.66 20.95
N VAL A 39 -16.61 18.58 20.73
CA VAL A 39 -16.13 17.35 20.08
C VAL A 39 -16.71 17.25 18.67
N LEU A 40 -15.87 16.98 17.69
CA LEU A 40 -16.23 16.82 16.27
C LEU A 40 -16.06 15.38 15.82
N ASP A 41 -17.08 14.83 15.15
CA ASP A 41 -16.94 13.69 14.24
C ASP A 41 -17.45 14.08 12.85
N PRO A 42 -16.57 14.32 11.86
CA PRO A 42 -16.96 14.79 10.55
C PRO A 42 -17.56 13.71 9.62
N ALA A 43 -17.59 12.44 10.06
CA ALA A 43 -18.18 11.30 9.35
C ALA A 43 -18.74 10.30 10.36
N CYS A 44 -19.73 10.73 11.16
CA CYS A 44 -20.10 10.07 12.41
C CYS A 44 -20.84 8.73 12.24
N GLY A 45 -21.36 8.43 11.05
CA GLY A 45 -22.09 7.19 10.79
C GLY A 45 -23.22 6.94 11.81
N ASP A 46 -23.14 5.80 12.49
CA ASP A 46 -24.09 5.40 13.54
C ASP A 46 -23.79 5.98 14.93
N GLY A 47 -22.78 6.87 15.03
CA GLY A 47 -22.41 7.57 16.25
C GLY A 47 -21.53 6.78 17.23
N SER A 48 -20.96 5.63 16.84
CA SER A 48 -20.16 4.78 17.73
C SER A 48 -18.97 5.50 18.36
N LEU A 49 -18.24 6.32 17.59
CA LEU A 49 -17.09 7.08 18.10
C LEU A 49 -17.51 8.20 19.06
N ILE A 50 -18.57 8.94 18.72
CA ILE A 50 -19.12 9.96 19.65
C ILE A 50 -19.60 9.30 20.94
N HIS A 51 -20.30 8.16 20.85
CA HIS A 51 -20.77 7.42 22.02
C HIS A 51 -19.61 7.00 22.93
N ALA A 52 -18.53 6.45 22.36
CA ALA A 52 -17.37 6.00 23.12
C ALA A 52 -16.68 7.16 23.89
N ILE A 53 -16.51 8.32 23.25
CA ILE A 53 -15.88 9.46 23.93
C ILE A 53 -16.84 10.14 24.92
N ALA A 54 -18.12 10.21 24.60
CA ALA A 54 -19.14 10.81 25.45
C ALA A 54 -19.39 10.02 26.74
N GLY A 55 -19.30 8.69 26.70
CA GLY A 55 -19.38 7.83 27.85
C GLY A 55 -18.35 8.16 28.97
N ASN A 56 -17.23 8.76 28.59
CA ASN A 56 -16.18 9.18 29.52
C ASN A 56 -16.26 10.68 29.89
N LEU A 57 -16.72 11.54 28.99
CA LEU A 57 -16.79 12.99 29.20
C LEU A 57 -18.09 13.46 29.83
N GLY A 58 -19.21 12.81 29.49
CA GLY A 58 -20.55 13.14 30.02
C GLY A 58 -21.23 14.31 29.31
N ASN A 59 -22.26 14.87 29.99
CA ASN A 59 -23.20 15.83 29.42
C ASN A 59 -22.75 17.30 29.42
N ASP A 60 -21.67 17.64 30.11
CA ASP A 60 -21.17 19.02 30.19
C ASP A 60 -20.46 19.51 28.95
N HIS A 61 -20.39 18.66 27.93
CA HIS A 61 -19.67 18.84 26.66
C HIS A 61 -20.63 18.92 25.48
N GLN A 62 -20.14 19.38 24.31
CA GLN A 62 -20.92 19.47 23.08
C GLN A 62 -20.36 18.54 22.03
N TYR A 63 -21.23 17.73 21.43
CA TYR A 63 -20.88 16.72 20.43
C TYR A 63 -21.52 17.07 19.10
N HIS A 64 -20.69 17.22 18.06
CA HIS A 64 -21.12 17.57 16.72
C HIS A 64 -20.75 16.42 15.76
N GLY A 65 -21.75 15.82 15.14
CA GLY A 65 -21.59 14.76 14.15
C GLY A 65 -22.09 15.21 12.78
N TYR A 66 -21.34 14.90 11.73
CA TYR A 66 -21.73 15.13 10.35
C TYR A 66 -21.80 13.80 9.62
N ASP A 67 -22.80 13.59 8.77
CA ASP A 67 -22.86 12.47 7.84
C ASP A 67 -23.81 12.78 6.68
N ILE A 68 -23.57 12.18 5.52
CA ILE A 68 -24.41 12.25 4.33
C ILE A 68 -25.45 11.14 4.28
N ASP A 69 -25.42 10.18 5.21
CA ASP A 69 -26.33 9.03 5.27
C ASP A 69 -27.37 9.22 6.38
N GLU A 70 -28.54 9.74 6.05
CA GLU A 70 -29.63 9.94 7.00
C GLU A 70 -30.02 8.68 7.79
N PRO A 71 -30.11 7.46 7.20
CA PRO A 71 -30.30 6.24 7.97
C PRO A 71 -29.25 5.99 9.06
N ALA A 72 -27.98 6.32 8.79
CA ALA A 72 -26.93 6.21 9.80
C ALA A 72 -27.13 7.25 10.93
N LEU A 73 -27.45 8.49 10.57
CA LEU A 73 -27.75 9.54 11.54
C LEU A 73 -28.97 9.22 12.43
N GLN A 74 -29.97 8.52 11.90
CA GLN A 74 -31.11 8.05 12.72
C GLN A 74 -30.66 7.03 13.75
N GLN A 75 -29.73 6.13 13.41
CA GLN A 75 -29.11 5.21 14.36
C GLN A 75 -28.29 5.97 15.40
N ALA A 76 -27.50 6.95 14.97
CA ALA A 76 -26.71 7.81 15.85
C ALA A 76 -27.61 8.57 16.84
N ARG A 77 -28.73 9.17 16.39
CA ARG A 77 -29.71 9.83 17.28
C ARG A 77 -30.26 8.88 18.33
N LYS A 78 -30.56 7.65 17.95
CA LYS A 78 -31.06 6.63 18.89
C LYS A 78 -29.98 6.21 19.89
N ARG A 79 -28.76 5.94 19.42
CA ARG A 79 -27.62 5.52 20.25
C ARG A 79 -27.26 6.61 21.28
N LEU A 80 -27.05 7.83 20.80
CA LEU A 80 -26.59 8.94 21.64
C LEU A 80 -27.70 9.54 22.50
N GLY A 81 -28.94 9.55 22.05
CA GLY A 81 -30.07 10.09 22.80
C GLY A 81 -30.50 9.23 24.00
N ALA A 82 -29.98 8.01 24.14
CA ALA A 82 -30.18 7.19 25.32
C ALA A 82 -29.37 7.69 26.53
N ASP A 83 -28.17 8.24 26.33
CA ASP A 83 -27.18 8.52 27.34
C ASP A 83 -26.87 10.00 27.50
N LEU A 84 -27.18 10.83 26.50
CA LEU A 84 -26.80 12.25 26.47
C LEU A 84 -28.02 13.18 26.49
N ALA A 85 -27.86 14.31 27.16
CA ALA A 85 -28.90 15.34 27.23
C ALA A 85 -29.21 15.95 25.85
N PRO A 86 -30.48 16.29 25.52
CA PRO A 86 -30.88 16.79 24.20
C PRO A 86 -30.12 18.04 23.72
N GLY A 87 -29.56 18.84 24.62
CA GLY A 87 -28.80 20.04 24.25
C GLY A 87 -27.29 19.85 24.05
N SER A 88 -26.78 18.64 24.33
CA SER A 88 -25.35 18.34 24.21
C SER A 88 -24.95 17.75 22.84
N ILE A 89 -25.92 17.39 21.99
CA ILE A 89 -25.70 16.72 20.70
C ILE A 89 -26.24 17.56 19.57
N SER A 90 -25.45 17.72 18.51
CA SER A 90 -25.82 18.33 17.22
C SER A 90 -25.44 17.40 16.08
N LEU A 91 -26.40 16.75 15.42
CA LEU A 91 -26.16 15.87 14.27
C LEU A 91 -26.65 16.54 12.99
N HIS A 92 -25.74 16.68 12.05
CA HIS A 92 -25.94 17.40 10.79
C HIS A 92 -26.01 16.44 9.60
N HIS A 93 -27.15 16.40 8.90
CA HIS A 93 -27.28 15.66 7.63
C HIS A 93 -26.72 16.51 6.49
N THR A 94 -25.41 16.52 6.35
CA THR A 94 -24.69 17.30 5.33
C THR A 94 -23.28 16.76 5.10
N ASP A 95 -22.68 17.11 3.96
CA ASP A 95 -21.27 16.84 3.70
C ASP A 95 -20.41 17.82 4.50
N PHE A 96 -19.63 17.27 5.43
CA PHE A 96 -18.70 18.07 6.22
C PHE A 96 -17.71 18.86 5.38
N LEU A 97 -17.27 18.33 4.23
CA LEU A 97 -16.29 18.99 3.37
C LEU A 97 -16.88 20.19 2.60
N ALA A 98 -18.18 20.22 2.39
CA ALA A 98 -18.86 21.32 1.67
C ALA A 98 -18.69 22.67 2.35
N GLN A 99 -18.54 22.72 3.68
CA GLN A 99 -18.33 23.98 4.40
C GLN A 99 -17.02 24.70 4.03
N PHE A 100 -16.02 23.98 3.52
CA PHE A 100 -14.74 24.55 3.09
C PHE A 100 -14.74 24.99 1.62
N GLU A 101 -15.75 24.59 0.83
CA GLU A 101 -15.88 24.99 -0.58
C GLU A 101 -16.41 26.42 -0.72
N VAL A 102 -17.15 26.92 0.27
CA VAL A 102 -17.86 28.22 0.22
C VAL A 102 -17.02 29.38 0.79
N ALA A 103 -15.86 29.09 1.35
CA ALA A 103 -15.05 30.06 2.12
C ALA A 103 -14.45 31.23 1.32
N THR A 104 -14.81 31.44 0.05
CA THR A 104 -14.29 32.58 -0.74
C THR A 104 -15.21 33.79 -0.80
N ASP A 105 -16.55 33.67 -0.57
CA ASP A 105 -17.47 34.81 -0.75
C ASP A 105 -18.73 34.84 0.16
N ASP A 106 -18.90 33.97 1.15
CA ASP A 106 -20.15 33.94 1.92
C ASP A 106 -19.99 34.20 3.42
N LEU A 107 -20.75 35.20 3.92
CA LEU A 107 -20.81 35.64 5.32
C LEU A 107 -21.55 34.64 6.26
N PHE A 108 -22.03 33.50 5.75
CA PHE A 108 -22.82 32.51 6.48
C PHE A 108 -22.10 31.18 6.67
N GLN A 109 -20.86 31.20 7.16
CA GLN A 109 -20.22 29.97 7.63
C GLN A 109 -21.03 29.39 8.81
N THR A 110 -21.50 28.15 8.66
CA THR A 110 -22.31 27.47 9.69
C THR A 110 -21.53 27.16 10.97
N GLU A 111 -20.21 26.98 10.88
CA GLU A 111 -19.30 26.82 12.04
C GLU A 111 -18.00 27.59 11.82
N PRO A 112 -17.51 28.36 12.81
CA PRO A 112 -16.26 29.08 12.70
C PRO A 112 -15.08 28.10 12.63
N LEU A 113 -14.09 28.38 11.78
CA LEU A 113 -12.82 27.67 11.77
C LEU A 113 -12.19 27.70 13.17
N GLN A 114 -11.47 26.61 13.54
CA GLN A 114 -10.82 26.46 14.84
C GLN A 114 -11.78 26.55 16.03
N SER A 115 -12.95 25.90 15.91
CA SER A 115 -13.98 25.95 16.95
C SER A 115 -14.04 24.71 17.86
N PHE A 116 -13.39 23.59 17.47
CA PHE A 116 -13.43 22.34 18.19
C PHE A 116 -12.19 22.10 19.04
N ASP A 117 -12.39 21.53 20.21
CA ASP A 117 -11.32 21.15 21.13
C ASP A 117 -10.80 19.75 20.82
N LEU A 118 -11.72 18.86 20.41
CA LEU A 118 -11.43 17.47 20.07
C LEU A 118 -12.03 17.10 18.71
N ALA A 119 -11.36 16.15 18.03
CA ALA A 119 -11.92 15.44 16.91
C ALA A 119 -11.71 13.93 17.10
N ILE A 120 -12.76 13.13 16.80
CA ILE A 120 -12.67 11.68 16.75
C ILE A 120 -13.33 11.25 15.44
N SER A 121 -12.65 10.43 14.62
CA SER A 121 -13.20 10.12 13.30
C SER A 121 -12.66 8.85 12.69
N ASN A 122 -13.51 8.17 11.93
CA ASN A 122 -13.17 7.13 10.97
C ASN A 122 -13.66 7.56 9.58
N PRO A 123 -12.94 8.43 8.86
CA PRO A 123 -13.39 8.99 7.59
C PRO A 123 -13.49 7.91 6.49
N PRO A 124 -14.36 8.09 5.48
CA PRO A 124 -14.60 7.09 4.45
C PRO A 124 -13.38 6.84 3.55
N TYR A 125 -13.06 5.55 3.29
CA TYR A 125 -11.93 5.12 2.44
C TYR A 125 -12.35 5.00 0.97
N VAL A 126 -12.72 6.12 0.36
CA VAL A 126 -13.15 6.17 -1.05
C VAL A 126 -12.09 6.86 -1.89
N ARG A 127 -11.72 6.23 -3.01
CA ARG A 127 -10.85 6.88 -3.99
C ARG A 127 -11.61 7.99 -4.71
N THR A 128 -11.01 9.15 -4.87
CA THR A 128 -11.62 10.30 -5.58
C THR A 128 -12.04 9.97 -7.02
N GLN A 129 -11.47 8.94 -7.64
CA GLN A 129 -11.92 8.43 -8.94
C GLN A 129 -13.39 7.97 -8.94
N VAL A 130 -13.90 7.51 -7.79
CA VAL A 130 -15.30 7.09 -7.62
C VAL A 130 -16.23 8.30 -7.47
N LEU A 131 -15.72 9.42 -6.96
CA LEU A 131 -16.47 10.67 -6.79
C LEU A 131 -16.67 11.47 -8.09
N GLY A 132 -15.95 11.10 -9.16
CA GLY A 132 -15.93 11.82 -10.43
C GLY A 132 -14.87 12.95 -10.48
N ALA A 133 -14.47 13.28 -11.71
CA ALA A 133 -13.34 14.18 -11.96
C ALA A 133 -13.56 15.63 -11.47
N SER A 134 -14.81 16.11 -11.42
CA SER A 134 -15.15 17.47 -10.96
C SER A 134 -15.00 17.60 -9.43
N ALA A 135 -15.57 16.66 -8.68
CA ALA A 135 -15.45 16.63 -7.22
C ALA A 135 -14.00 16.45 -6.77
N ALA A 136 -13.25 15.55 -7.42
CA ALA A 136 -11.83 15.34 -7.14
C ALA A 136 -11.00 16.62 -7.36
N ARG A 137 -11.26 17.38 -8.43
CA ARG A 137 -10.57 18.65 -8.70
C ARG A 137 -10.91 19.73 -7.69
N ARG A 138 -12.19 19.84 -7.28
CA ARG A 138 -12.61 20.80 -6.25
C ARG A 138 -11.90 20.54 -4.93
N LEU A 139 -11.94 19.28 -4.43
CA LEU A 139 -11.26 18.90 -3.18
C LEU A 139 -9.74 19.15 -3.25
N ALA A 140 -9.11 18.82 -4.39
CA ALA A 140 -7.69 19.08 -4.58
C ALA A 140 -7.37 20.59 -4.52
N SER A 141 -8.22 21.45 -5.09
CA SER A 141 -8.08 22.89 -5.05
C SER A 141 -8.27 23.47 -3.64
N VAL A 142 -9.36 23.07 -2.96
CA VAL A 142 -9.71 23.56 -1.60
C VAL A 142 -8.61 23.21 -0.59
N PHE A 143 -8.06 22.00 -0.66
CA PHE A 143 -7.08 21.51 0.31
C PHE A 143 -5.63 21.51 -0.21
N ASN A 144 -5.38 22.15 -1.36
CA ASN A 144 -4.04 22.29 -1.97
C ASN A 144 -3.28 20.97 -2.11
N HIS A 145 -3.97 19.94 -2.61
CA HIS A 145 -3.40 18.62 -2.89
C HIS A 145 -3.13 18.42 -4.38
N SER A 146 -2.08 17.67 -4.70
CA SER A 146 -1.72 17.31 -6.08
C SER A 146 -2.01 15.82 -6.37
N GLY A 147 -2.49 15.53 -7.59
CA GLY A 147 -2.66 14.15 -8.08
C GLY A 147 -3.92 13.43 -7.62
N ARG A 148 -3.85 12.10 -7.57
CA ARG A 148 -4.96 11.22 -7.19
C ARG A 148 -4.95 11.01 -5.68
N ILE A 149 -5.95 11.53 -4.98
CA ILE A 149 -6.08 11.45 -3.53
C ILE A 149 -7.22 10.51 -3.13
N ASP A 150 -7.12 9.91 -1.95
CA ASP A 150 -8.23 9.25 -1.29
C ASP A 150 -9.05 10.28 -0.49
N LEU A 151 -10.36 10.10 -0.36
CA LEU A 151 -11.27 11.08 0.24
C LEU A 151 -10.87 11.45 1.68
N TYR A 152 -10.37 10.49 2.46
CA TYR A 152 -9.95 10.74 3.84
C TYR A 152 -8.84 11.81 3.97
N PHE A 153 -8.09 12.11 2.90
CA PHE A 153 -7.10 13.19 2.91
C PHE A 153 -7.76 14.56 3.09
N ALA A 154 -8.88 14.78 2.39
CA ALA A 154 -9.67 16.00 2.56
C ALA A 154 -10.26 16.10 3.98
N PHE A 155 -10.71 14.98 4.55
CA PHE A 155 -11.18 14.93 5.95
C PHE A 155 -10.08 15.29 6.95
N LEU A 156 -8.85 14.79 6.78
CA LEU A 156 -7.71 15.16 7.62
C LEU A 156 -7.42 16.66 7.58
N ALA A 157 -7.45 17.25 6.39
CA ALA A 157 -7.27 18.69 6.21
C ALA A 157 -8.44 19.49 6.82
N GLY A 158 -9.68 19.06 6.61
CA GLY A 158 -10.86 19.68 7.23
C GLY A 158 -10.83 19.61 8.76
N ILE A 159 -10.43 18.48 9.35
CA ILE A 159 -10.23 18.33 10.79
C ILE A 159 -9.16 19.33 11.29
N SER A 160 -8.04 19.44 10.54
CA SER A 160 -6.99 20.39 10.87
C SER A 160 -7.49 21.84 10.91
N LEU A 161 -8.35 22.23 9.97
CA LEU A 161 -8.94 23.57 9.91
C LEU A 161 -9.98 23.81 11.01
N SER A 162 -10.67 22.77 11.48
CA SER A 162 -11.73 22.85 12.47
C SER A 162 -11.22 22.87 13.91
N LEU A 163 -10.04 22.28 14.16
CA LEU A 163 -9.47 22.19 15.50
C LEU A 163 -8.82 23.51 15.95
N LYS A 164 -9.06 23.87 17.21
CA LYS A 164 -8.32 24.94 17.91
C LYS A 164 -6.83 24.57 18.01
N PRO A 165 -5.93 25.56 18.07
CA PRO A 165 -4.54 25.32 18.46
C PRO A 165 -4.47 24.58 19.81
N GLY A 166 -3.70 23.47 19.86
CA GLY A 166 -3.61 22.57 21.01
C GLY A 166 -4.72 21.52 21.09
N GLY A 167 -5.74 21.61 20.23
CA GLY A 167 -6.82 20.60 20.15
C GLY A 167 -6.29 19.21 19.74
N ILE A 168 -6.98 18.16 20.17
CA ILE A 168 -6.55 16.77 19.99
C ILE A 168 -7.46 16.06 19.01
N ALA A 169 -6.87 15.28 18.09
CA ALA A 169 -7.58 14.40 17.18
C ALA A 169 -7.17 12.94 17.37
N GLY A 170 -8.17 12.05 17.41
CA GLY A 170 -8.01 10.60 17.29
C GLY A 170 -8.64 10.13 15.98
N ILE A 171 -7.84 9.64 15.06
CA ILE A 171 -8.30 9.38 13.71
C ILE A 171 -7.93 7.97 13.29
N ILE A 172 -8.91 7.23 12.76
CA ILE A 172 -8.72 5.91 12.17
C ILE A 172 -8.57 6.08 10.66
N VAL A 173 -7.46 5.62 10.08
CA VAL A 173 -7.20 5.70 8.64
C VAL A 173 -6.53 4.42 8.13
N SER A 174 -6.47 4.23 6.81
CA SER A 174 -5.69 3.12 6.23
C SER A 174 -4.18 3.42 6.32
N ASN A 175 -3.36 2.42 6.66
CA ASN A 175 -1.90 2.55 6.74
C ASN A 175 -1.22 2.89 5.40
N ARG A 176 -1.95 2.81 4.28
CA ARG A 176 -1.43 3.04 2.92
C ARG A 176 -0.78 4.41 2.73
N PHE A 177 -1.27 5.45 3.42
CA PHE A 177 -0.66 6.78 3.28
C PHE A 177 0.77 6.81 3.84
N MET A 178 1.12 5.98 4.80
CA MET A 178 2.44 5.98 5.44
C MET A 178 3.57 5.62 4.46
N SER A 179 3.30 4.72 3.50
CA SER A 179 4.34 4.16 2.63
C SER A 179 4.16 4.47 1.14
N THR A 180 2.96 4.87 0.69
CA THR A 180 2.72 5.11 -0.73
C THR A 180 3.23 6.48 -1.20
N LYS A 181 3.57 6.57 -2.49
CA LYS A 181 3.95 7.85 -3.12
C LYS A 181 2.80 8.87 -3.09
N ALA A 182 1.56 8.41 -3.29
CA ALA A 182 0.38 9.26 -3.22
C ALA A 182 0.11 9.81 -1.80
N GLY A 183 0.65 9.18 -0.75
CA GLY A 183 0.53 9.64 0.64
C GLY A 183 1.51 10.76 1.02
N ALA A 184 2.43 11.16 0.14
CA ALA A 184 3.47 12.13 0.47
C ALA A 184 2.90 13.48 0.94
N ASP A 185 1.91 14.01 0.24
CA ASP A 185 1.26 15.29 0.59
C ASP A 185 0.53 15.20 1.94
N VAL A 186 -0.06 14.05 2.25
CA VAL A 186 -0.74 13.80 3.55
C VAL A 186 0.26 13.78 4.68
N ARG A 187 1.36 13.04 4.52
CA ARG A 187 2.43 13.00 5.53
C ARG A 187 3.01 14.39 5.79
N ALA A 188 3.27 15.15 4.71
CA ALA A 188 3.74 16.52 4.82
C ALA A 188 2.70 17.45 5.51
N GLY A 189 1.41 17.30 5.18
CA GLY A 189 0.32 18.05 5.79
C GLY A 189 0.16 17.75 7.28
N LEU A 190 0.18 16.48 7.66
CA LEU A 190 0.10 16.07 9.06
C LEU A 190 1.27 16.63 9.87
N LEU A 191 2.50 16.53 9.38
CA LEU A 191 3.68 17.08 10.06
C LEU A 191 3.70 18.60 10.11
N ARG A 192 3.10 19.27 9.12
CA ARG A 192 2.97 20.73 9.13
C ARG A 192 1.99 21.21 10.20
N ASP A 193 0.83 20.55 10.31
CA ASP A 193 -0.32 21.04 11.06
C ASP A 193 -0.43 20.45 12.46
N PHE A 194 0.20 19.30 12.70
CA PHE A 194 0.08 18.57 13.97
C PHE A 194 1.43 18.15 14.55
N ASP A 195 1.47 18.07 15.87
CA ASP A 195 2.40 17.23 16.60
C ASP A 195 1.76 15.84 16.71
N ILE A 196 2.45 14.84 16.14
CA ILE A 196 2.01 13.45 16.23
C ILE A 196 2.39 12.95 17.61
N ILE A 197 1.41 12.46 18.37
CA ILE A 197 1.65 11.93 19.72
C ILE A 197 1.96 10.45 19.63
N HIS A 198 1.09 9.68 18.96
CA HIS A 198 1.27 8.24 18.81
C HIS A 198 0.62 7.74 17.51
N ILE A 199 1.21 6.71 16.93
CA ILE A 199 0.69 5.96 15.80
C ILE A 199 0.59 4.49 16.20
N TRP A 200 -0.60 3.90 16.06
CA TRP A 200 -0.79 2.45 16.17
C TRP A 200 -1.14 1.90 14.80
N ASP A 201 -0.26 1.09 14.22
CA ASP A 201 -0.53 0.31 13.00
C ASP A 201 -1.03 -1.08 13.40
N PHE A 202 -2.32 -1.29 13.27
CA PHE A 202 -2.99 -2.54 13.64
C PHE A 202 -2.78 -3.67 12.62
N GLY A 203 -2.05 -3.41 11.55
CA GLY A 203 -1.69 -4.42 10.58
C GLY A 203 -2.89 -5.28 10.14
N ASP A 204 -2.70 -6.60 10.15
CA ASP A 204 -3.68 -7.58 9.69
C ASP A 204 -4.55 -8.19 10.82
N THR A 205 -4.75 -7.47 11.91
CA THR A 205 -5.54 -7.88 13.09
C THR A 205 -7.04 -8.08 12.83
N LYS A 206 -7.52 -7.81 11.61
CA LYS A 206 -8.92 -8.01 11.19
C LYS A 206 -9.96 -7.28 12.04
N LEU A 207 -9.62 -6.09 12.55
CA LEU A 207 -10.56 -5.25 13.30
C LEU A 207 -11.78 -4.81 12.47
N PHE A 208 -11.69 -4.83 11.14
CA PHE A 208 -12.80 -4.57 10.23
C PHE A 208 -13.11 -5.79 9.37
N GLU A 209 -14.37 -5.97 8.98
CA GLU A 209 -14.79 -7.00 8.01
C GLU A 209 -14.16 -6.78 6.61
N ALA A 210 -13.76 -5.56 6.31
CA ALA A 210 -13.11 -5.22 5.05
C ALA A 210 -11.60 -5.43 5.10
N ALA A 211 -10.99 -5.67 3.94
CA ALA A 211 -9.54 -5.82 3.77
C ALA A 211 -8.81 -4.46 3.89
N VAL A 212 -8.96 -3.79 5.02
CA VAL A 212 -8.29 -2.54 5.37
C VAL A 212 -7.30 -2.82 6.49
N LEU A 213 -6.08 -2.32 6.37
CA LEU A 213 -5.08 -2.32 7.43
C LEU A 213 -5.21 -0.99 8.19
N PRO A 214 -5.87 -0.95 9.35
CA PRO A 214 -6.17 0.29 10.03
C PRO A 214 -4.98 0.82 10.80
N VAL A 215 -4.87 2.15 10.84
CA VAL A 215 -3.96 2.90 11.70
C VAL A 215 -4.77 3.86 12.54
N VAL A 216 -4.46 3.94 13.81
CA VAL A 216 -4.95 4.99 14.71
C VAL A 216 -3.86 6.05 14.88
N LEU A 217 -4.23 7.30 14.67
CA LEU A 217 -3.38 8.47 14.87
C LEU A 217 -3.91 9.28 16.05
N ILE A 218 -3.07 9.59 17.04
CA ILE A 218 -3.37 10.62 18.04
C ILE A 218 -2.48 11.82 17.74
N LEU A 219 -3.14 12.95 17.47
CA LEU A 219 -2.56 14.16 16.94
C LEU A 219 -2.91 15.34 17.81
N ARG A 220 -1.98 16.28 18.02
CA ARG A 220 -2.25 17.58 18.66
C ARG A 220 -2.06 18.68 17.63
N LYS A 221 -3.08 19.52 17.43
CA LYS A 221 -2.98 20.69 16.54
C LYS A 221 -1.88 21.63 17.04
N LYS A 222 -0.94 21.96 16.17
CA LYS A 222 0.20 22.83 16.53
C LYS A 222 -0.29 24.20 16.99
N VAL A 223 0.34 24.68 18.05
CA VAL A 223 0.25 26.06 18.53
C VAL A 223 1.42 26.81 17.89
N LYS A 224 1.21 28.04 17.40
CA LYS A 224 2.25 28.85 16.73
C LYS A 224 3.45 29.26 17.63
N ILE A 225 3.75 28.53 18.67
CA ILE A 225 4.84 28.77 19.61
C ILE A 225 5.87 27.66 19.45
N ASN A 226 7.17 27.99 19.49
CA ASN A 226 8.29 27.04 19.45
C ASN A 226 8.27 26.11 20.69
N ILE A 227 7.45 25.08 20.67
CA ILE A 227 7.48 23.99 21.63
C ILE A 227 8.46 22.93 21.08
N PRO A 228 9.33 22.34 21.90
CA PRO A 228 10.19 21.23 21.47
C PRO A 228 9.35 20.14 20.79
N GLN A 229 9.78 19.69 19.61
CA GLN A 229 9.07 18.67 18.87
C GLN A 229 9.13 17.35 19.67
N VAL A 230 7.99 16.85 20.08
CA VAL A 230 7.89 15.54 20.73
C VAL A 230 8.19 14.48 19.66
N VAL A 231 9.10 13.54 19.99
CA VAL A 231 9.35 12.40 19.11
C VAL A 231 8.10 11.52 19.14
N PRO A 232 7.45 11.28 17.98
CA PRO A 232 6.21 10.52 17.96
C PRO A 232 6.45 9.06 18.34
N ASN A 233 5.62 8.48 19.20
CA ASN A 233 5.61 7.06 19.47
C ASN A 233 4.97 6.30 18.29
N PHE A 234 5.48 5.10 18.00
CA PHE A 234 4.95 4.25 16.96
C PHE A 234 4.88 2.80 17.46
N THR A 235 3.70 2.20 17.41
CA THR A 235 3.44 0.79 17.77
C THR A 235 2.90 0.05 16.56
N THR A 236 3.40 -1.16 16.30
CA THR A 236 2.87 -2.03 15.25
C THR A 236 2.46 -3.37 15.82
N ILE A 237 1.38 -3.96 15.28
CA ILE A 237 0.93 -5.31 15.60
C ILE A 237 0.56 -6.05 14.32
N TYR A 238 1.27 -7.15 14.02
CA TYR A 238 1.07 -7.97 12.82
C TYR A 238 1.12 -9.44 13.15
N THR A 239 0.36 -10.28 12.42
CA THR A 239 0.47 -11.72 12.57
C THR A 239 1.89 -12.21 12.31
N THR A 240 2.33 -13.20 13.09
CA THR A 240 3.65 -13.82 12.96
C THR A 240 3.58 -15.33 13.12
N ALA A 241 4.55 -16.03 12.53
CA ALA A 241 4.78 -17.45 12.75
C ALA A 241 5.71 -17.75 13.96
N SER A 242 6.21 -16.71 14.63
CA SER A 242 7.05 -16.86 15.82
C SER A 242 6.25 -17.46 16.97
N GLN A 243 6.92 -18.22 17.85
CA GLN A 243 6.28 -18.75 19.04
C GLN A 243 5.92 -17.62 20.01
N ALA A 244 4.68 -17.63 20.52
CA ALA A 244 4.23 -16.64 21.49
C ALA A 244 5.00 -16.78 22.81
N LYS A 245 5.40 -15.65 23.36
CA LYS A 245 6.09 -15.53 24.67
C LYS A 245 5.17 -14.98 25.76
N SER A 246 4.02 -14.42 25.39
CA SER A 246 3.02 -13.84 26.30
C SER A 246 1.62 -14.04 25.73
N LEU A 247 0.61 -13.80 26.58
CA LEU A 247 -0.82 -13.93 26.27
C LEU A 247 -1.51 -12.60 26.50
N ALA A 248 -2.51 -12.29 25.69
CA ALA A 248 -3.44 -11.19 25.90
C ALA A 248 -4.86 -11.63 25.53
N HIS A 249 -5.86 -11.00 26.15
CA HIS A 249 -7.28 -11.32 25.89
C HIS A 249 -7.84 -10.54 24.69
N SER A 250 -7.17 -9.49 24.26
CA SER A 250 -7.55 -8.68 23.12
C SER A 250 -6.34 -8.12 22.37
N VAL A 251 -6.57 -7.68 21.14
CA VAL A 251 -5.55 -6.97 20.35
C VAL A 251 -5.10 -5.68 21.07
N PHE A 252 -6.01 -5.00 21.76
CA PHE A 252 -5.71 -3.75 22.48
C PHE A 252 -4.83 -3.99 23.72
N GLU A 253 -5.07 -5.06 24.45
CA GLU A 253 -4.21 -5.49 25.57
C GLU A 253 -2.83 -5.91 25.05
N ALA A 254 -2.77 -6.59 23.91
CA ALA A 254 -1.50 -6.99 23.29
C ALA A 254 -0.63 -5.78 22.93
N LEU A 255 -1.20 -4.60 22.63
CA LEU A 255 -0.44 -3.38 22.34
C LEU A 255 0.40 -2.86 23.51
N GLU A 256 0.13 -3.28 24.73
CA GLU A 256 0.92 -2.91 25.92
C GLU A 256 2.13 -3.86 26.12
N LEU A 257 2.20 -4.96 25.35
CA LEU A 257 3.25 -5.96 25.42
C LEU A 257 4.25 -5.78 24.27
N THR A 258 5.40 -6.45 24.36
CA THR A 258 6.43 -6.40 23.31
C THR A 258 6.80 -7.82 22.88
N GLY A 259 7.04 -8.02 21.57
CA GLY A 259 7.41 -9.31 21.01
C GLY A 259 6.21 -10.14 20.57
N ALA A 260 6.38 -11.47 20.55
CA ALA A 260 5.33 -12.39 20.08
C ALA A 260 4.28 -12.65 21.19
N VAL A 261 3.03 -12.25 20.92
CA VAL A 261 1.89 -12.31 21.84
C VAL A 261 0.79 -13.16 21.22
N ASP A 262 0.26 -14.13 21.94
CA ASP A 262 -0.95 -14.85 21.53
C ASP A 262 -2.21 -14.09 21.94
N VAL A 263 -3.13 -13.94 21.01
CA VAL A 263 -4.46 -13.40 21.24
C VAL A 263 -5.47 -14.39 20.65
N ASN A 264 -6.14 -15.12 21.52
CA ASN A 264 -7.18 -16.10 21.13
C ASN A 264 -6.72 -17.12 20.05
N GLY A 265 -5.50 -17.63 20.18
CA GLY A 265 -4.92 -18.63 19.26
C GLY A 265 -4.31 -18.03 17.98
N THR A 266 -4.21 -16.73 17.88
CA THR A 266 -3.47 -16.05 16.81
C THR A 266 -2.26 -15.34 17.41
N THR A 267 -1.06 -15.66 16.93
CA THR A 267 0.16 -14.99 17.42
C THR A 267 0.44 -13.75 16.61
N TYR A 268 0.64 -12.64 17.33
CA TYR A 268 1.02 -11.34 16.77
C TYR A 268 2.40 -10.93 17.27
N LEU A 269 3.16 -10.25 16.43
CA LEU A 269 4.39 -9.56 16.81
C LEU A 269 4.06 -8.09 17.07
N VAL A 270 4.30 -7.65 18.30
CA VAL A 270 4.13 -6.27 18.74
C VAL A 270 5.49 -5.60 18.87
N ASN A 271 5.66 -4.48 18.17
CA ASN A 271 6.89 -3.68 18.23
C ASN A 271 6.56 -2.24 18.61
N HIS A 272 7.39 -1.68 19.50
CA HIS A 272 7.35 -0.28 19.91
C HIS A 272 8.60 0.44 19.45
N GLY A 273 8.45 1.72 19.14
CA GLY A 273 9.56 2.57 18.73
C GLY A 273 9.10 4.00 18.50
N SER A 274 9.82 4.71 17.65
CA SER A 274 9.49 6.07 17.27
C SER A 274 9.28 6.21 15.78
N LEU A 275 8.55 7.26 15.38
CA LEU A 275 8.42 7.63 13.98
C LEU A 275 9.66 8.42 13.54
N GLU A 276 10.36 7.94 12.53
CA GLU A 276 11.36 8.73 11.84
C GLU A 276 10.74 9.49 10.66
N THR A 277 11.00 10.80 10.62
CA THR A 277 10.61 11.68 9.52
C THR A 277 11.79 12.59 9.18
N ARG A 278 12.62 12.18 8.21
CA ARG A 278 13.79 12.99 7.77
C ARG A 278 13.34 14.19 6.95
N GLN A 279 12.34 13.99 6.08
CA GLN A 279 11.71 15.05 5.29
C GLN A 279 10.19 14.89 5.33
N PRO A 280 9.41 15.98 5.20
CA PRO A 280 7.96 15.95 5.38
C PRO A 280 7.19 14.95 4.50
N GLY A 281 7.66 14.66 3.30
CA GLY A 281 7.01 13.72 2.38
C GLY A 281 7.55 12.28 2.41
N ASP A 282 8.58 12.01 3.23
CA ASP A 282 9.21 10.69 3.30
C ASP A 282 8.25 9.62 3.83
N VAL A 283 8.54 8.37 3.48
CA VAL A 283 7.83 7.20 4.02
C VAL A 283 7.94 7.18 5.55
N TRP A 284 6.81 6.99 6.22
CA TRP A 284 6.75 6.84 7.68
C TRP A 284 7.08 5.41 8.06
N ARG A 285 8.00 5.24 8.95
CA ARG A 285 8.45 3.94 9.43
C ARG A 285 8.67 3.93 10.94
N LEU A 286 8.43 2.76 11.54
CA LEU A 286 8.85 2.48 12.89
C LEU A 286 10.38 2.42 12.94
N VAL A 287 10.99 3.11 13.87
CA VAL A 287 12.42 3.10 14.12
C VAL A 287 12.68 2.56 15.52
N THR A 288 13.46 1.48 15.58
CA THR A 288 14.10 0.99 16.80
C THR A 288 15.61 1.17 16.68
N ARG A 289 16.33 1.19 17.78
CA ARG A 289 17.80 1.34 17.76
C ARG A 289 18.48 0.21 16.98
N GLU A 290 17.97 -1.01 17.13
CA GLU A 290 18.46 -2.20 16.43
C GLU A 290 18.24 -2.09 14.92
N ASN A 291 17.03 -1.70 14.51
CA ASN A 291 16.70 -1.52 13.09
C ASN A 291 17.51 -0.42 12.43
N ASP A 292 17.80 0.67 13.13
CA ASP A 292 18.64 1.74 12.60
C ASP A 292 20.10 1.30 12.43
N ALA A 293 20.67 0.63 13.42
CA ALA A 293 22.03 0.11 13.33
C ALA A 293 22.16 -0.90 12.18
N TRP A 294 21.15 -1.78 12.01
CA TRP A 294 21.09 -2.73 10.92
C TRP A 294 21.00 -2.01 9.55
N GLN A 295 20.12 -1.03 9.39
CA GLN A 295 19.98 -0.29 8.13
C GLN A 295 21.23 0.51 7.77
N GLU A 296 21.91 1.14 8.74
CA GLU A 296 23.16 1.85 8.49
C GLU A 296 24.28 0.88 8.09
N THR A 297 24.29 -0.35 8.64
CA THR A 297 25.23 -1.39 8.23
C THR A 297 24.96 -1.83 6.79
N VAL A 298 23.69 -2.10 6.44
CA VAL A 298 23.31 -2.43 5.06
C VAL A 298 23.69 -1.31 4.10
N LYS A 299 23.40 -0.06 4.44
CA LYS A 299 23.70 1.11 3.60
C LYS A 299 25.20 1.25 3.33
N ARG A 300 26.05 1.04 4.33
CA ARG A 300 27.53 1.10 4.18
C ARG A 300 28.06 0.01 3.24
N ASN A 301 27.40 -1.16 3.20
CA ASN A 301 27.79 -2.28 2.36
C ASN A 301 26.98 -2.34 1.03
N THR A 302 26.21 -1.31 0.72
CA THR A 302 25.49 -1.18 -0.54
C THR A 302 26.36 -0.46 -1.57
N TYR A 303 26.62 -1.12 -2.69
CA TYR A 303 27.32 -0.54 -3.84
C TYR A 303 26.39 0.25 -4.73
N ARG A 304 25.28 -0.36 -5.14
CA ARG A 304 24.18 0.24 -5.94
C ARG A 304 22.86 -0.39 -5.54
N THR A 305 21.77 0.15 -6.08
CA THR A 305 20.43 -0.40 -5.92
C THR A 305 19.93 -1.07 -7.21
N PHE A 306 18.86 -1.87 -7.12
CA PHE A 306 18.25 -2.48 -8.31
C PHE A 306 17.85 -1.43 -9.36
N GLY A 307 17.34 -0.27 -8.94
CA GLY A 307 16.99 0.83 -9.85
C GLY A 307 18.16 1.45 -10.57
N GLU A 308 19.36 1.40 -9.96
CA GLU A 308 20.60 1.92 -10.55
C GLU A 308 21.28 0.93 -11.52
N ILE A 309 21.03 -0.38 -11.36
CA ILE A 309 21.57 -1.39 -12.27
C ILE A 309 20.62 -1.70 -13.43
N GLY A 310 19.31 -1.44 -13.29
CA GLY A 310 18.36 -1.73 -14.35
C GLY A 310 17.04 -0.99 -14.20
N LYS A 311 16.32 -0.82 -15.30
CA LYS A 311 14.98 -0.21 -15.27
C LYS A 311 13.93 -1.27 -15.01
N ILE A 312 13.25 -1.16 -13.86
CA ILE A 312 12.15 -2.03 -13.48
C ILE A 312 10.87 -1.61 -14.21
N ARG A 313 10.16 -2.59 -14.77
CA ARG A 313 8.91 -2.40 -15.51
C ARG A 313 7.88 -3.42 -15.07
N VAL A 314 6.61 -3.02 -15.04
CA VAL A 314 5.49 -3.96 -14.96
C VAL A 314 5.41 -4.74 -16.28
N GLY A 315 4.91 -5.97 -16.26
CA GLY A 315 4.64 -6.73 -17.46
C GLY A 315 3.54 -6.11 -18.34
N VAL A 316 3.17 -6.78 -19.41
CA VAL A 316 2.13 -6.29 -20.32
C VAL A 316 0.78 -6.19 -19.61
N LYS A 317 0.00 -5.15 -19.95
CA LYS A 317 -1.39 -5.00 -19.51
C LYS A 317 -2.28 -4.92 -20.73
N THR A 318 -3.03 -5.96 -20.98
CA THR A 318 -3.93 -6.02 -22.14
C THR A 318 -5.20 -5.24 -21.92
N THR A 319 -5.70 -5.25 -20.66
CA THR A 319 -7.02 -4.72 -20.25
C THR A 319 -8.20 -5.41 -20.93
N ALA A 320 -7.91 -6.55 -21.58
CA ALA A 320 -8.87 -7.50 -22.13
C ALA A 320 -8.22 -8.89 -22.12
N ASP A 321 -7.78 -9.35 -20.95
CA ASP A 321 -6.99 -10.57 -20.79
C ASP A 321 -7.70 -11.79 -21.38
N ASN A 322 -9.02 -11.88 -21.25
CA ASN A 322 -9.82 -12.96 -21.82
C ASN A 322 -9.79 -13.01 -23.37
N VAL A 323 -9.40 -11.93 -24.05
CA VAL A 323 -9.21 -11.88 -25.52
C VAL A 323 -7.78 -12.20 -25.89
N PHE A 324 -6.80 -11.62 -25.18
CA PHE A 324 -5.39 -11.70 -25.56
C PHE A 324 -4.65 -12.87 -24.93
N ILE A 325 -5.11 -13.42 -23.80
CA ILE A 325 -4.38 -14.41 -23.02
C ILE A 325 -5.27 -15.62 -22.72
N ARG A 326 -4.93 -16.75 -23.31
CA ARG A 326 -5.61 -18.02 -23.05
C ARG A 326 -4.73 -19.22 -23.39
N ASP A 327 -5.21 -20.40 -23.07
CA ASP A 327 -4.74 -21.63 -23.69
C ASP A 327 -5.34 -21.71 -25.10
N TRP A 328 -4.50 -21.83 -26.10
CA TRP A 328 -4.90 -21.89 -27.51
C TRP A 328 -4.87 -23.32 -28.05
N SER A 329 -4.63 -24.30 -27.20
CA SER A 329 -4.56 -25.71 -27.60
C SER A 329 -5.92 -26.28 -28.01
N ASP A 330 -7.02 -25.65 -27.58
CA ASP A 330 -8.39 -25.98 -27.95
C ASP A 330 -8.73 -25.66 -29.43
N LEU A 331 -7.90 -24.83 -30.10
CA LEU A 331 -8.06 -24.52 -31.49
C LEU A 331 -7.16 -25.40 -32.38
N PRO A 332 -7.65 -25.85 -33.56
CA PRO A 332 -6.81 -26.42 -34.59
C PRO A 332 -5.65 -25.49 -34.94
N VAL A 333 -4.48 -26.05 -35.29
CA VAL A 333 -3.27 -25.26 -35.56
C VAL A 333 -3.52 -24.20 -36.66
N ALA A 334 -4.31 -24.54 -37.70
CA ALA A 334 -4.65 -23.62 -38.78
C ALA A 334 -5.55 -22.44 -38.37
N GLU A 335 -6.23 -22.56 -37.25
CA GLU A 335 -7.14 -21.54 -36.71
C GLU A 335 -6.50 -20.72 -35.59
N ARG A 336 -5.26 -21.04 -35.18
CA ARG A 336 -4.53 -20.29 -34.16
C ARG A 336 -3.99 -18.99 -34.75
N PRO A 337 -4.15 -17.86 -34.04
CA PRO A 337 -3.58 -16.59 -34.44
C PRO A 337 -2.06 -16.66 -34.66
N GLU A 338 -1.57 -16.00 -35.68
CA GLU A 338 -0.15 -16.04 -36.10
C GLU A 338 0.77 -15.31 -35.10
N LEU A 339 0.22 -14.39 -34.32
CA LEU A 339 0.97 -13.52 -33.41
C LEU A 339 1.04 -14.05 -31.97
N LEU A 340 0.84 -15.35 -31.76
CA LEU A 340 0.97 -15.97 -30.45
C LEU A 340 2.42 -16.00 -29.98
N ARG A 341 2.62 -15.61 -28.72
CA ARG A 341 3.94 -15.59 -28.06
C ARG A 341 3.87 -16.29 -26.69
N PRO A 342 4.95 -16.95 -26.27
CA PRO A 342 5.05 -17.48 -24.91
C PRO A 342 4.81 -16.41 -23.86
N LEU A 343 4.10 -16.75 -22.76
CA LEU A 343 3.73 -15.83 -21.70
C LEU A 343 4.25 -16.33 -20.36
N ILE A 344 4.85 -15.43 -19.60
CA ILE A 344 5.22 -15.60 -18.20
C ILE A 344 4.16 -14.94 -17.32
N THR A 345 3.63 -15.70 -16.36
CA THR A 345 2.70 -15.23 -15.31
C THR A 345 3.23 -15.62 -13.94
N HIS A 346 2.61 -15.13 -12.87
CA HIS A 346 2.96 -15.54 -11.50
C HIS A 346 2.79 -17.06 -11.24
N HIS A 347 2.02 -17.78 -12.06
CA HIS A 347 1.81 -19.23 -11.91
C HIS A 347 3.05 -20.07 -12.21
N VAL A 348 3.99 -19.56 -13.02
CA VAL A 348 5.25 -20.26 -13.31
C VAL A 348 6.38 -19.88 -12.35
N ALA A 349 6.13 -18.96 -11.44
CA ALA A 349 7.13 -18.38 -10.57
C ALA A 349 7.61 -19.37 -9.49
N GLU A 350 8.89 -19.69 -9.52
CA GLU A 350 9.63 -20.35 -8.45
C GLU A 350 10.88 -19.55 -8.13
N ARG A 351 11.39 -19.67 -6.91
CA ARG A 351 12.66 -19.02 -6.55
C ARG A 351 13.77 -19.59 -7.43
N PHE A 352 14.53 -18.70 -8.06
CA PHE A 352 15.62 -18.97 -8.99
C PHE A 352 15.22 -19.55 -10.36
N HIS A 353 13.97 -20.00 -10.57
CA HIS A 353 13.56 -20.66 -11.80
C HIS A 353 12.10 -20.37 -12.15
N ALA A 354 11.73 -20.51 -13.42
CA ALA A 354 10.35 -20.53 -13.89
C ALA A 354 9.95 -21.95 -14.29
N ASN A 355 8.92 -22.50 -13.66
CA ASN A 355 8.38 -23.81 -14.03
C ASN A 355 7.43 -23.68 -15.22
N SER A 356 7.96 -23.80 -16.42
CA SER A 356 7.20 -23.67 -17.67
C SER A 356 6.13 -24.77 -17.85
N ALA A 357 6.25 -25.91 -17.17
CA ALA A 357 5.23 -26.96 -17.19
C ALA A 357 3.89 -26.51 -16.58
N ASN A 358 3.89 -25.46 -15.75
CA ASN A 358 2.70 -24.90 -15.11
C ASN A 358 1.95 -23.88 -16.01
N SER A 359 2.35 -23.68 -17.27
CA SER A 359 1.70 -22.72 -18.17
C SER A 359 1.50 -23.26 -19.56
N SER A 360 0.23 -23.46 -19.95
CA SER A 360 -0.21 -23.66 -21.33
C SER A 360 -0.63 -22.34 -22.01
N ARG A 361 -0.60 -21.21 -21.28
CA ARG A 361 -1.10 -19.92 -21.78
C ARG A 361 -0.09 -19.21 -22.65
N GLN A 362 -0.60 -18.66 -23.75
CA GLN A 362 0.14 -17.76 -24.63
C GLN A 362 -0.60 -16.44 -24.76
N ILE A 363 0.14 -15.38 -25.15
CA ILE A 363 -0.44 -14.07 -25.43
C ILE A 363 -0.48 -13.81 -26.93
N LEU A 364 -1.60 -13.31 -27.42
CA LEU A 364 -1.74 -12.71 -28.72
C LEU A 364 -1.12 -11.30 -28.69
N TYR A 365 0.10 -11.15 -29.22
CA TYR A 365 0.89 -9.94 -29.04
C TYR A 365 0.95 -9.11 -30.33
N THR A 366 0.18 -8.02 -30.36
CA THR A 366 -0.11 -7.19 -31.53
C THR A 366 0.87 -6.03 -31.74
N HIS A 367 2.11 -6.13 -31.25
CA HIS A 367 3.10 -5.06 -31.38
C HIS A 367 4.43 -5.57 -31.91
N GLU A 368 5.11 -4.71 -32.64
CA GLU A 368 6.43 -4.96 -33.23
C GLU A 368 7.34 -3.73 -33.10
N VAL A 369 8.61 -3.90 -33.49
CA VAL A 369 9.54 -2.78 -33.70
C VAL A 369 9.62 -2.52 -35.18
N ARG A 370 9.23 -1.33 -35.61
CA ARG A 370 9.37 -0.85 -36.98
C ARG A 370 10.06 0.52 -36.95
N ASP A 371 11.12 0.68 -37.76
CA ASP A 371 11.95 1.90 -37.78
C ASP A 371 12.48 2.30 -36.39
N GLY A 372 12.93 1.30 -35.62
CA GLY A 372 13.43 1.51 -34.24
C GLY A 372 12.39 1.94 -33.23
N LYS A 373 11.10 2.02 -33.58
CA LYS A 373 10.01 2.43 -32.71
C LYS A 373 9.00 1.30 -32.53
N ARG A 374 8.43 1.22 -31.33
CA ARG A 374 7.29 0.33 -31.07
C ARG A 374 6.07 0.82 -31.83
N ARG A 375 5.44 -0.07 -32.57
CA ARG A 375 4.20 0.16 -33.32
C ARG A 375 3.26 -1.03 -33.17
N ALA A 376 1.98 -0.82 -33.44
CA ALA A 376 1.06 -1.91 -33.71
C ALA A 376 1.45 -2.60 -35.02
N VAL A 377 1.19 -3.90 -35.09
CA VAL A 377 1.39 -4.66 -36.33
C VAL A 377 0.43 -4.21 -37.45
N GLU A 378 0.78 -4.40 -38.70
CA GLU A 378 -0.18 -4.27 -39.79
C GLU A 378 -1.09 -5.51 -39.81
N ILE A 379 -2.24 -5.39 -39.15
CA ILE A 379 -3.15 -6.52 -38.87
C ILE A 379 -3.63 -7.23 -40.13
N THR A 380 -3.64 -6.53 -41.26
CA THR A 380 -3.97 -7.09 -42.61
C THR A 380 -3.03 -8.17 -43.06
N ASN A 381 -1.79 -8.21 -42.56
CA ASN A 381 -0.80 -9.22 -42.86
C ASN A 381 -1.00 -10.53 -42.08
N TYR A 382 -1.95 -10.56 -41.15
CA TYR A 382 -2.20 -11.68 -40.23
C TYR A 382 -3.68 -12.06 -40.27
N PRO A 383 -4.15 -12.78 -41.29
CA PRO A 383 -5.57 -13.02 -41.57
C PRO A 383 -6.29 -13.78 -40.44
N VAL A 384 -5.65 -14.80 -39.83
CA VAL A 384 -6.28 -15.56 -38.74
C VAL A 384 -6.37 -14.68 -37.47
N THR A 385 -5.30 -13.98 -37.15
CA THR A 385 -5.27 -13.01 -36.04
C THR A 385 -6.33 -11.93 -36.22
N ARG A 386 -6.43 -11.38 -37.43
CA ARG A 386 -7.44 -10.37 -37.75
C ARG A 386 -8.85 -10.90 -37.56
N HIS A 387 -9.16 -12.07 -38.12
CA HIS A 387 -10.48 -12.68 -38.00
C HIS A 387 -10.87 -12.91 -36.52
N TYR A 388 -9.92 -13.44 -35.73
CA TYR A 388 -10.12 -13.64 -34.29
C TYR A 388 -10.39 -12.33 -33.55
N LEU A 389 -9.59 -11.29 -33.77
CA LEU A 389 -9.76 -10.00 -33.11
C LEU A 389 -11.07 -9.30 -33.54
N GLU A 390 -11.46 -9.41 -34.82
CA GLU A 390 -12.74 -8.87 -35.33
C GLU A 390 -13.95 -9.52 -34.63
N SER A 391 -13.91 -10.80 -34.30
CA SER A 391 -14.95 -11.46 -33.52
C SER A 391 -15.11 -10.89 -32.09
N HIS A 392 -14.07 -10.22 -31.56
CA HIS A 392 -14.08 -9.55 -30.24
C HIS A 392 -14.12 -8.03 -30.34
N ARG A 393 -14.39 -7.48 -31.53
CA ARG A 393 -14.24 -6.04 -31.82
C ARG A 393 -15.06 -5.16 -30.88
N ALA A 394 -16.31 -5.50 -30.63
CA ALA A 394 -17.20 -4.72 -29.75
C ALA A 394 -16.62 -4.58 -28.32
N GLN A 395 -16.05 -5.66 -27.79
CA GLN A 395 -15.37 -5.64 -26.48
C GLN A 395 -14.12 -4.77 -26.49
N LEU A 396 -13.32 -4.87 -27.54
CA LEU A 396 -12.05 -4.16 -27.66
C LEU A 396 -12.24 -2.66 -27.90
N GLU A 397 -13.23 -2.25 -28.71
CA GLU A 397 -13.61 -0.85 -28.91
C GLU A 397 -14.25 -0.24 -27.66
N GLY A 398 -14.88 -1.05 -26.79
CA GLY A 398 -15.38 -0.63 -25.48
C GLY A 398 -14.29 -0.12 -24.53
N ARG A 399 -13.01 -0.36 -24.79
CA ARG A 399 -11.85 0.20 -24.07
C ARG A 399 -11.59 1.65 -24.50
N ARG A 400 -12.51 2.55 -24.15
CA ARG A 400 -12.51 3.97 -24.59
C ARG A 400 -11.15 4.66 -24.45
N TYR A 401 -10.44 4.42 -23.34
CA TYR A 401 -9.11 5.00 -23.11
C TYR A 401 -8.04 4.57 -24.13
N VAL A 402 -8.21 3.45 -24.85
CA VAL A 402 -7.34 3.05 -25.97
C VAL A 402 -7.66 3.93 -27.18
N ILE A 403 -8.96 4.08 -27.50
CA ILE A 403 -9.42 4.88 -28.63
C ILE A 403 -9.14 6.37 -28.40
N ASP A 404 -9.43 6.89 -27.21
CA ASP A 404 -9.17 8.29 -26.84
C ASP A 404 -7.67 8.65 -26.88
N ALA A 405 -6.78 7.65 -26.72
CA ALA A 405 -5.34 7.78 -26.89
C ALA A 405 -4.89 7.71 -28.36
N ASN A 406 -5.82 7.73 -29.33
CA ASN A 406 -5.58 7.62 -30.76
C ASN A 406 -4.77 6.37 -31.16
N ARG A 407 -5.16 5.20 -30.58
CA ARG A 407 -4.53 3.90 -30.83
C ARG A 407 -5.51 2.97 -31.52
N GLU A 408 -4.97 2.00 -32.23
CA GLU A 408 -5.80 0.99 -32.88
C GLU A 408 -6.57 0.16 -31.85
N TRP A 409 -7.83 -0.18 -32.17
CA TRP A 409 -8.74 -0.89 -31.27
C TRP A 409 -8.21 -2.25 -30.79
N PHE A 410 -7.31 -2.88 -31.54
CA PHE A 410 -6.68 -4.17 -31.23
C PHE A 410 -5.33 -4.04 -30.50
N GLU A 411 -4.90 -2.83 -30.13
CA GLU A 411 -3.65 -2.66 -29.41
C GLU A 411 -3.76 -3.12 -27.94
N ILE A 412 -2.65 -3.65 -27.43
CA ILE A 412 -2.44 -3.89 -26.01
C ILE A 412 -2.17 -2.56 -25.32
N TRP A 413 -2.83 -2.30 -24.18
CA TRP A 413 -2.72 -1.01 -23.47
C TRP A 413 -1.30 -0.68 -23.01
N VAL A 414 -0.63 -1.64 -22.35
CA VAL A 414 0.78 -1.51 -21.95
C VAL A 414 1.56 -2.65 -22.61
N PRO A 415 2.01 -2.50 -23.87
CA PRO A 415 2.68 -3.57 -24.59
C PRO A 415 4.17 -3.70 -24.25
N GLN A 416 4.77 -2.71 -23.58
CA GLN A 416 6.21 -2.58 -23.38
C GLN A 416 6.98 -2.42 -24.71
N ASN A 417 8.31 -2.54 -24.70
CA ASN A 417 9.12 -2.50 -25.92
C ASN A 417 9.36 -3.92 -26.44
N PRO A 418 8.88 -4.28 -27.65
CA PRO A 418 9.04 -5.62 -28.19
C PRO A 418 10.49 -6.11 -28.29
N ALA A 419 11.45 -5.21 -28.56
CA ALA A 419 12.87 -5.55 -28.63
C ALA A 419 13.45 -6.04 -27.29
N SER A 420 12.86 -5.61 -26.18
CA SER A 420 13.38 -5.96 -24.83
C SER A 420 13.07 -7.41 -24.44
N TRP A 421 12.13 -8.09 -25.10
CA TRP A 421 11.73 -9.44 -24.71
C TRP A 421 12.82 -10.48 -24.93
N GLN A 422 13.67 -10.30 -25.95
CA GLN A 422 14.75 -11.22 -26.26
C GLN A 422 15.98 -11.08 -25.34
N MET A 423 16.01 -10.03 -24.52
CA MET A 423 17.13 -9.83 -23.60
C MET A 423 16.95 -10.68 -22.32
N PRO A 424 18.05 -11.20 -21.76
CA PRO A 424 18.01 -11.78 -20.40
C PRO A 424 17.43 -10.78 -19.42
N LYS A 425 16.47 -11.23 -18.60
CA LYS A 425 15.77 -10.35 -17.66
C LYS A 425 15.55 -11.03 -16.32
N LEU A 426 15.71 -10.26 -15.26
CA LEU A 426 15.25 -10.66 -13.93
C LEU A 426 13.74 -10.43 -13.86
N VAL A 427 12.97 -11.46 -13.53
CA VAL A 427 11.52 -11.39 -13.37
C VAL A 427 11.15 -11.68 -11.92
N PHE A 428 10.11 -11.03 -11.41
CA PHE A 428 9.60 -11.26 -10.06
C PHE A 428 8.09 -10.99 -9.98
N THR A 429 7.43 -11.64 -9.01
CA THR A 429 5.98 -11.52 -8.80
C THR A 429 5.60 -10.17 -8.16
N ASP A 430 4.41 -9.62 -8.49
CA ASP A 430 3.87 -8.40 -7.86
C ASP A 430 3.54 -8.65 -6.38
N ILE A 431 2.88 -9.79 -6.07
CA ILE A 431 2.44 -10.12 -4.70
C ILE A 431 2.88 -11.54 -4.37
N SER A 432 3.62 -11.68 -3.26
CA SER A 432 4.02 -12.97 -2.69
C SER A 432 4.32 -12.84 -1.19
N GLU A 433 4.34 -13.96 -0.47
CA GLU A 433 4.79 -13.99 0.93
C GLU A 433 6.28 -13.76 1.01
N LYS A 434 7.02 -14.50 0.18
CA LYS A 434 8.48 -14.37 0.02
C LYS A 434 8.79 -13.81 -1.35
N PRO A 435 9.83 -12.98 -1.50
CA PRO A 435 10.29 -12.55 -2.81
C PRO A 435 10.57 -13.77 -3.68
N THR A 436 10.06 -13.76 -4.90
CA THR A 436 10.22 -14.86 -5.84
C THR A 436 10.73 -14.28 -7.15
N CYS A 437 12.03 -14.46 -7.37
CA CYS A 437 12.75 -13.92 -8.50
C CYS A 437 13.38 -15.05 -9.34
N TRP A 438 13.43 -14.87 -10.65
CA TRP A 438 14.15 -15.76 -11.58
C TRP A 438 14.70 -15.01 -12.78
N ILE A 439 15.65 -15.61 -13.49
CA ILE A 439 16.15 -15.09 -14.77
C ILE A 439 15.39 -15.78 -15.89
N ASP A 440 14.82 -14.98 -16.80
CA ASP A 440 14.27 -15.46 -18.06
C ASP A 440 15.19 -15.14 -19.24
N THR A 441 15.50 -16.16 -20.04
CA THR A 441 16.27 -16.07 -21.29
C THR A 441 15.50 -16.62 -22.49
N SER A 442 14.25 -17.03 -22.30
CA SER A 442 13.42 -17.64 -23.35
C SER A 442 12.86 -16.63 -24.36
N GLY A 443 12.91 -15.35 -24.07
CA GLY A 443 12.27 -14.32 -24.87
C GLY A 443 10.75 -14.24 -24.67
N ALA A 444 10.22 -14.89 -23.64
CA ALA A 444 8.81 -14.85 -23.30
C ALA A 444 8.38 -13.45 -22.83
N ILE A 445 7.12 -13.13 -23.09
CA ILE A 445 6.48 -11.89 -22.66
C ILE A 445 6.06 -12.03 -21.19
N VAL A 446 6.34 -11.02 -20.38
CA VAL A 446 5.97 -10.99 -18.96
C VAL A 446 4.59 -10.36 -18.81
N ASN A 447 3.67 -11.04 -18.13
CA ASN A 447 2.33 -10.54 -17.83
C ASN A 447 2.34 -9.47 -16.72
N GLY A 448 1.29 -8.66 -16.65
CA GLY A 448 1.14 -7.55 -15.73
C GLY A 448 0.98 -7.91 -14.24
N ASP A 449 0.92 -9.19 -13.90
CA ASP A 449 1.01 -9.76 -12.55
C ASP A 449 2.45 -10.01 -12.07
N CYS A 450 3.42 -9.74 -12.94
CA CYS A 450 4.85 -9.77 -12.67
C CYS A 450 5.52 -8.45 -13.09
N TYR A 451 6.67 -8.20 -12.48
CA TYR A 451 7.60 -7.14 -12.89
C TYR A 451 8.86 -7.76 -13.47
N TRP A 452 9.60 -6.97 -14.23
CA TRP A 452 10.84 -7.42 -14.82
C TRP A 452 11.84 -6.28 -14.98
N MET A 453 13.13 -6.66 -15.03
CA MET A 453 14.26 -5.74 -15.15
C MET A 453 15.29 -6.31 -16.12
N ILE A 454 15.81 -5.45 -17.01
CA ILE A 454 17.01 -5.71 -17.79
C ILE A 454 18.11 -4.76 -17.33
N PRO A 455 19.38 -5.13 -17.45
CA PRO A 455 20.48 -4.24 -17.06
C PRO A 455 20.49 -2.99 -17.94
N THR A 456 20.87 -1.86 -17.36
CA THR A 456 21.02 -0.60 -18.10
C THR A 456 22.18 -0.69 -19.09
N ARG A 457 23.22 -1.44 -18.73
CA ARG A 457 24.40 -1.69 -19.54
C ARG A 457 24.53 -3.18 -19.81
N PRO A 458 24.57 -3.62 -21.10
CA PRO A 458 24.65 -5.05 -21.43
C PRO A 458 25.86 -5.77 -20.82
N GLU A 459 26.99 -5.08 -20.68
CA GLU A 459 28.21 -5.60 -20.05
C GLU A 459 28.07 -5.88 -18.56
N GLU A 460 27.06 -5.31 -17.90
CA GLU A 460 26.77 -5.53 -16.49
C GLU A 460 25.75 -6.68 -16.26
N SER A 461 25.60 -7.60 -17.20
CA SER A 461 24.64 -8.73 -17.11
C SER A 461 24.85 -9.61 -15.86
N ASP A 462 26.06 -9.71 -15.34
CA ASP A 462 26.35 -10.45 -14.11
C ASP A 462 25.67 -9.83 -12.87
N LEU A 463 25.33 -8.53 -12.90
CA LEU A 463 24.58 -7.90 -11.82
C LEU A 463 23.13 -8.43 -11.71
N LEU A 464 22.54 -8.97 -12.80
CA LEU A 464 21.25 -9.65 -12.70
C LEU A 464 21.33 -10.93 -11.86
N TRP A 465 22.45 -11.66 -11.93
CA TRP A 465 22.66 -12.87 -11.12
C TRP A 465 22.87 -12.53 -9.65
N LEU A 466 23.57 -11.43 -9.39
CA LEU A 466 23.72 -10.92 -8.03
C LEU A 466 22.38 -10.43 -7.47
N ALA A 467 21.58 -9.70 -8.29
CA ALA A 467 20.23 -9.31 -7.95
C ALA A 467 19.29 -10.50 -7.74
N LEU A 468 19.47 -11.60 -8.48
CA LEU A 468 18.73 -12.85 -8.29
C LEU A 468 19.02 -13.48 -6.91
N ALA A 469 20.29 -13.55 -6.50
CA ALA A 469 20.67 -14.07 -5.20
C ALA A 469 20.08 -13.22 -4.06
N VAL A 470 20.29 -11.90 -4.12
CA VAL A 470 19.77 -10.95 -3.13
C VAL A 470 18.25 -10.96 -3.11
N GLY A 471 17.60 -10.89 -4.29
CA GLY A 471 16.15 -10.83 -4.43
C GLY A 471 15.40 -12.06 -3.93
N ASN A 472 16.07 -13.22 -3.84
CA ASN A 472 15.50 -14.44 -3.28
C ASN A 472 15.89 -14.70 -1.81
N SER A 473 16.61 -13.79 -1.16
CA SER A 473 17.08 -14.00 0.21
C SER A 473 16.08 -13.56 1.28
N SER A 474 16.18 -14.14 2.45
CA SER A 474 15.45 -13.70 3.65
C SER A 474 15.91 -12.31 4.11
N PHE A 475 17.16 -11.92 3.78
CA PHE A 475 17.67 -10.57 3.98
C PHE A 475 16.77 -9.52 3.30
N ILE A 476 16.33 -9.74 2.05
CA ILE A 476 15.53 -8.76 1.33
C ILE A 476 14.09 -8.68 1.87
N GLU A 477 13.57 -9.75 2.46
CA GLU A 477 12.29 -9.69 3.19
C GLU A 477 12.40 -8.76 4.39
N LEU A 478 13.46 -8.91 5.18
CA LEU A 478 13.72 -8.08 6.36
C LEU A 478 13.96 -6.62 5.95
N PHE A 479 14.76 -6.40 4.90
CA PHE A 479 15.01 -5.08 4.34
C PHE A 479 13.70 -4.40 3.89
N TYR A 480 12.80 -5.14 3.21
CA TYR A 480 11.50 -4.64 2.79
C TYR A 480 10.64 -4.23 3.98
N ASP A 481 10.56 -5.10 4.99
CA ASP A 481 9.76 -4.86 6.19
C ASP A 481 10.26 -3.65 6.97
N HIS A 482 11.57 -3.54 7.21
CA HIS A 482 12.17 -2.43 7.95
C HIS A 482 12.12 -1.09 7.21
N LYS A 483 12.25 -1.14 5.87
CA LYS A 483 12.31 0.11 5.09
C LYS A 483 10.95 0.63 4.68
N PHE A 484 9.98 -0.23 4.39
CA PHE A 484 8.73 0.17 3.77
C PHE A 484 7.50 -0.04 4.64
N ASN A 485 7.59 -0.91 5.64
CA ASN A 485 6.48 -1.28 6.53
C ASN A 485 5.14 -1.48 5.78
N ASN A 486 5.19 -2.21 4.65
CA ASN A 486 4.07 -2.36 3.72
C ASN A 486 3.69 -3.84 3.54
N LYS A 487 3.29 -4.48 4.65
CA LYS A 487 2.73 -5.84 4.64
C LYS A 487 1.27 -5.82 4.22
N LEU A 488 0.87 -6.85 3.50
CA LEU A 488 -0.51 -7.16 3.16
C LEU A 488 -1.02 -8.27 4.08
N TYR A 489 -2.31 -8.63 3.94
CA TYR A 489 -2.89 -9.78 4.63
C TYR A 489 -2.10 -11.06 4.40
N ALA A 490 -2.09 -11.93 5.41
CA ALA A 490 -1.38 -13.21 5.41
C ALA A 490 0.14 -13.07 5.14
N GLY A 491 0.77 -12.05 5.69
CA GLY A 491 2.22 -11.85 5.58
C GLY A 491 2.74 -11.53 4.18
N ARG A 492 1.84 -11.35 3.19
CA ARG A 492 2.22 -11.03 1.82
C ARG A 492 2.80 -9.63 1.70
N ARG A 493 3.67 -9.44 0.72
CA ARG A 493 4.27 -8.15 0.36
C ARG A 493 3.94 -7.82 -1.09
N ARG A 494 3.94 -6.54 -1.41
CA ARG A 494 3.71 -6.08 -2.78
C ARG A 494 4.98 -5.45 -3.35
N PHE A 495 5.62 -6.16 -4.27
CA PHE A 495 6.91 -5.79 -4.85
C PHE A 495 6.76 -4.85 -6.06
N MET A 496 6.22 -3.64 -5.82
CA MET A 496 6.11 -2.61 -6.87
C MET A 496 7.45 -1.95 -7.16
N THR A 497 7.57 -1.36 -8.36
CA THR A 497 8.76 -0.63 -8.82
C THR A 497 9.35 0.29 -7.75
N GLN A 498 8.54 1.13 -7.11
CA GLN A 498 8.99 2.12 -6.10
C GLN A 498 9.68 1.53 -4.87
N TYR A 499 9.45 0.26 -4.58
CA TYR A 499 10.09 -0.47 -3.48
C TYR A 499 11.29 -1.24 -3.98
N VAL A 500 11.12 -2.03 -5.04
CA VAL A 500 12.17 -2.92 -5.56
C VAL A 500 13.35 -2.14 -6.15
N GLU A 501 13.13 -0.95 -6.72
CA GLU A 501 14.21 -0.08 -7.19
C GLU A 501 15.19 0.33 -6.09
N GLN A 502 14.80 0.22 -4.81
CA GLN A 502 15.63 0.56 -3.65
C GLN A 502 16.33 -0.66 -3.02
N PHE A 503 16.14 -1.86 -3.56
CA PHE A 503 16.81 -3.05 -3.06
C PHE A 503 18.32 -2.94 -3.24
N PRO A 504 19.12 -3.22 -2.20
CA PRO A 504 20.56 -3.02 -2.26
C PRO A 504 21.26 -4.13 -3.05
N ILE A 505 22.38 -3.78 -3.67
CA ILE A 505 23.33 -4.70 -4.32
C ILE A 505 24.70 -4.51 -3.65
N PRO A 506 25.37 -5.58 -3.20
CA PRO A 506 26.73 -5.50 -2.69
C PRO A 506 27.73 -5.27 -3.83
N ASP A 507 28.96 -4.84 -3.51
CA ASP A 507 30.00 -4.60 -4.51
C ASP A 507 30.37 -5.89 -5.27
N PRO A 508 30.13 -5.95 -6.60
CA PRO A 508 30.39 -7.12 -7.43
C PRO A 508 31.88 -7.49 -7.54
N ALA A 509 32.78 -6.57 -7.18
CA ALA A 509 34.21 -6.84 -7.20
C ALA A 509 34.68 -7.74 -6.05
N THR A 510 33.89 -7.85 -4.98
CA THR A 510 34.26 -8.63 -3.78
C THR A 510 34.25 -10.14 -4.06
N PRO A 511 35.10 -10.92 -3.38
CA PRO A 511 35.12 -12.39 -3.48
C PRO A 511 33.74 -13.02 -3.15
N ILE A 512 33.02 -12.46 -2.16
CA ILE A 512 31.70 -12.93 -1.72
C ILE A 512 30.67 -12.72 -2.87
N ALA A 513 30.65 -11.55 -3.48
CA ALA A 513 29.72 -11.25 -4.57
C ALA A 513 29.99 -12.12 -5.81
N LYS A 514 31.26 -12.36 -6.16
CA LYS A 514 31.64 -13.28 -7.24
C LYS A 514 31.17 -14.72 -6.96
N LYS A 515 31.28 -15.16 -5.71
CA LYS A 515 30.76 -16.48 -5.30
C LYS A 515 29.23 -16.52 -5.36
N LEU A 516 28.54 -15.46 -4.95
CA LEU A 516 27.08 -15.34 -5.07
C LEU A 516 26.61 -15.42 -6.52
N ILE A 517 27.28 -14.73 -7.46
CA ILE A 517 26.97 -14.79 -8.89
C ILE A 517 27.10 -16.23 -9.41
N ALA A 518 28.21 -16.90 -9.08
CA ALA A 518 28.45 -18.28 -9.51
C ALA A 518 27.37 -19.22 -8.94
N LEU A 519 27.04 -19.07 -7.66
CA LEU A 519 26.05 -19.88 -6.96
C LEU A 519 24.64 -19.66 -7.53
N ALA A 520 24.24 -18.41 -7.79
CA ALA A 520 22.94 -18.10 -8.40
C ALA A 520 22.79 -18.74 -9.80
N LYS A 521 23.85 -18.71 -10.62
CA LYS A 521 23.89 -19.40 -11.92
C LYS A 521 23.76 -20.92 -11.75
N GLU A 522 24.41 -21.49 -10.77
CA GLU A 522 24.37 -22.93 -10.49
C GLU A 522 22.99 -23.36 -9.99
N ILE A 523 22.39 -22.63 -9.04
CA ILE A 523 21.04 -22.89 -8.54
C ILE A 523 20.03 -22.83 -9.70
N HIS A 524 20.07 -21.76 -10.49
CA HIS A 524 19.18 -21.58 -11.64
C HIS A 524 19.28 -22.76 -12.62
N ARG A 525 20.48 -23.25 -12.91
CA ARG A 525 20.73 -24.38 -13.80
C ARG A 525 20.23 -25.71 -13.23
N LYS A 526 20.42 -25.96 -11.92
CA LYS A 526 20.09 -27.23 -11.27
C LYS A 526 18.62 -27.34 -10.83
N LYS A 527 17.96 -26.23 -10.53
CA LYS A 527 16.59 -26.17 -9.98
C LYS A 527 15.57 -27.00 -10.77
N PRO A 528 15.57 -27.04 -12.12
CA PRO A 528 14.61 -27.85 -12.88
C PRO A 528 14.75 -29.36 -12.69
N SER A 529 15.91 -29.84 -12.29
CA SER A 529 16.26 -31.27 -12.30
C SER A 529 16.56 -31.86 -10.91
N GLY A 530 16.57 -31.06 -9.84
CA GLY A 530 16.92 -31.60 -8.54
C GLY A 530 16.80 -30.64 -7.37
N ASP A 531 17.11 -31.17 -6.19
CA ASP A 531 17.14 -30.39 -4.94
C ASP A 531 18.31 -29.43 -4.93
N THR A 532 18.02 -28.15 -4.63
CA THR A 532 18.98 -27.05 -4.51
C THR A 532 19.02 -26.44 -3.12
N SER A 533 18.38 -27.04 -2.14
CA SER A 533 18.21 -26.51 -0.78
C SER A 533 19.54 -26.13 -0.11
N THR A 534 20.56 -26.98 -0.23
CA THR A 534 21.92 -26.71 0.32
C THR A 534 22.57 -25.49 -0.34
N LEU A 535 22.45 -25.35 -1.67
CA LEU A 535 22.99 -24.22 -2.41
C LEU A 535 22.23 -22.91 -2.07
N GLU A 536 20.92 -23.01 -1.91
CA GLU A 536 20.08 -21.87 -1.51
C GLU A 536 20.44 -21.42 -0.08
N ALA A 537 20.62 -22.36 0.87
CA ALA A 537 21.07 -22.04 2.22
C ALA A 537 22.47 -21.37 2.25
N GLU A 538 23.40 -21.84 1.40
CA GLU A 538 24.69 -21.17 1.26
C GLU A 538 24.55 -19.77 0.67
N SER A 539 23.67 -19.57 -0.31
CA SER A 539 23.36 -18.26 -0.89
C SER A 539 22.81 -17.28 0.15
N GLU A 540 21.88 -17.72 1.01
CA GLU A 540 21.34 -16.93 2.14
C GLU A 540 22.46 -16.42 3.02
N ARG A 541 23.32 -17.33 3.52
CA ARG A 541 24.43 -16.98 4.41
C ARG A 541 25.43 -16.03 3.74
N LEU A 542 25.69 -16.19 2.45
CA LEU A 542 26.62 -15.30 1.73
C LEU A 542 26.02 -13.92 1.48
N VAL A 543 24.69 -13.80 1.30
CA VAL A 543 24.01 -12.50 1.21
C VAL A 543 24.14 -11.75 2.54
N ASP A 544 23.85 -12.40 3.67
CA ASP A 544 24.01 -11.79 4.99
C ASP A 544 25.45 -11.28 5.21
N ASN A 545 26.43 -12.11 4.89
CA ASN A 545 27.85 -11.75 4.99
C ASN A 545 28.24 -10.59 4.06
N ALA A 546 27.67 -10.53 2.85
CA ALA A 546 27.96 -9.45 1.90
C ALA A 546 27.47 -8.08 2.40
N PHE A 547 26.41 -8.08 3.19
CA PHE A 547 25.89 -6.86 3.83
C PHE A 547 26.38 -6.67 5.27
N GLY A 548 27.14 -7.61 5.83
CA GLY A 548 27.69 -7.55 7.19
C GLY A 548 26.61 -7.63 8.27
N VAL A 549 25.57 -8.41 8.05
CA VAL A 549 24.42 -8.57 8.95
C VAL A 549 24.11 -10.05 9.20
N VAL A 550 23.37 -10.35 10.28
CA VAL A 550 22.83 -11.67 10.58
C VAL A 550 21.32 -11.54 10.72
N VAL A 551 20.57 -12.15 9.79
CA VAL A 551 19.09 -12.02 9.74
C VAL A 551 18.42 -12.74 10.91
N GLU A 552 18.99 -13.84 11.40
CA GLU A 552 18.43 -14.61 12.51
C GLU A 552 18.44 -13.83 13.83
N GLU A 553 19.44 -12.99 14.07
CA GLU A 553 19.54 -12.15 15.27
C GLU A 553 18.47 -11.04 15.34
N VAL A 554 17.96 -10.60 14.19
CA VAL A 554 16.99 -9.50 14.10
C VAL A 554 15.54 -10.00 14.12
N ARG A 555 15.32 -11.30 13.84
CA ARG A 555 13.99 -11.94 13.90
C ARG A 555 13.61 -12.46 15.29
N GLY A 556 14.53 -12.49 16.23
CA GLY A 556 14.34 -12.92 17.62
C GLY A 556 13.77 -11.84 18.51
#